data_26f5c35b50a32a1431bbb03434b997d8
#
_entry.id   26f5c35b50a32a1431bbb03434b997d8
#
_cell.length_a   1.000
_cell.length_b   1.000
_cell.length_c   1.000
_cell.angle_alpha   90.00
_cell.angle_beta   90.00
_cell.angle_gamma   90.00
#
_symmetry.space_group_name_H-M   'P 1'
#
loop_
_entity.id
_entity.type
_entity.pdbx_description
1 polymer ?
#
loop_
_entity_poly.entity_id
_entity_poly.type
_entity_poly.pdbx_seq_one_letter_code
_entity_poly.pdbx_strand_id
1 'polypeptide(L)'
;MAGITVSRLSFTYPQETVPALRDVSFSVEEGEFLTVIGPSGGGKSTLLRALKPALTPHGSFTGEISFFGEPLSALDARRQAAEIGFVLQKPDEQIVTDRVWHELAFGMESLGFATPVIRRRVAEMASFFGIEEWFSRPVEALSGGQKQLLNLASVMALQPRVLLLDEPTSQLDPIAAADFLNAVARIRRELGTTVILSEHRLEEALPLCDRVLALEQTVLAHGTPQEVSRTLRAAKSPVYFSMPTPVRVSGSVGADECPVTVTEGRQWLARYAASHPLADVPPRRLRPAGEELLGLKNVWFRYEKDGEDVLQDLSCSFARGQLTALLGGNGSGKTTTLSLLAGLRRPLRGKRFCRTERIGLLPQDPQMLFDRATVRDELREQLASLPEAEQARRMQEMACFCRLEGLLDRHPYDLSGGEQQRAALAKLLLAGPELLLLDEPTKGMDAQVKRELAAILNGLLEQGATVVMVSHDVEFCAQYADRCLLMFDGSIAAEGGPTDFFAGNHFYTTAANRMARRLLPQAVTCEELIAACGGTETPPPERREPPAAPPKDLLHPPEVKPLPHWRSLGALGDRKSVV
;
A
#
# COMPACT_ATOMS: atom_id res chain seq x y z
N MET A 1 14.31 9.36 -29.54
CA MET A 1 13.99 8.11 -30.30
C MET A 1 13.16 7.23 -29.40
N ALA A 2 12.04 6.66 -29.90
CA ALA A 2 11.21 5.82 -29.04
C ALA A 2 12.00 4.63 -28.49
N GLY A 3 12.05 4.51 -27.17
CA GLY A 3 12.69 3.41 -26.45
C GLY A 3 11.79 2.17 -26.43
N ILE A 4 10.48 2.38 -26.15
CA ILE A 4 9.45 1.34 -26.21
C ILE A 4 8.25 1.87 -26.98
N THR A 5 7.71 1.05 -27.87
CA THR A 5 6.42 1.33 -28.52
C THR A 5 5.53 0.11 -28.37
N VAL A 6 4.30 0.33 -27.90
CA VAL A 6 3.26 -0.68 -27.75
C VAL A 6 2.13 -0.34 -28.73
N SER A 7 1.73 -1.30 -29.54
CA SER A 7 0.70 -1.12 -30.58
C SER A 7 -0.39 -2.17 -30.43
N ARG A 8 -1.61 -1.72 -30.12
CA ARG A 8 -2.84 -2.52 -30.00
C ARG A 8 -2.67 -3.79 -29.15
N LEU A 9 -1.97 -3.66 -28.04
CA LEU A 9 -1.73 -4.76 -27.12
C LEU A 9 -3.03 -5.17 -26.43
N SER A 10 -3.40 -6.44 -26.56
CA SER A 10 -4.48 -7.06 -25.80
C SER A 10 -3.99 -8.35 -25.15
N PHE A 11 -4.45 -8.60 -23.93
CA PHE A 11 -4.07 -9.78 -23.16
C PHE A 11 -5.25 -10.30 -22.33
N THR A 12 -5.47 -11.62 -22.38
CA THR A 12 -6.50 -12.31 -21.59
C THR A 12 -5.89 -13.50 -20.88
N TYR A 13 -6.09 -13.60 -19.56
CA TYR A 13 -5.65 -14.74 -18.75
C TYR A 13 -6.42 -16.02 -19.12
N PRO A 14 -5.82 -17.23 -18.92
CA PRO A 14 -6.53 -18.49 -19.10
C PRO A 14 -7.80 -18.52 -18.23
N GLN A 15 -8.88 -19.05 -18.79
CA GLN A 15 -10.19 -19.20 -18.12
C GLN A 15 -10.93 -17.88 -17.82
N GLU A 16 -10.33 -16.72 -18.06
CA GLU A 16 -11.03 -15.43 -17.96
C GLU A 16 -11.67 -15.06 -19.31
N THR A 17 -12.85 -14.44 -19.24
CA THR A 17 -13.58 -13.96 -20.43
C THR A 17 -13.33 -12.49 -20.68
N VAL A 18 -12.92 -11.75 -19.66
CA VAL A 18 -12.63 -10.32 -19.74
C VAL A 18 -11.13 -10.12 -19.92
N PRO A 19 -10.69 -9.39 -20.96
CA PRO A 19 -9.27 -9.11 -21.15
C PRO A 19 -8.72 -8.21 -20.04
N ALA A 20 -7.54 -8.53 -19.54
CA ALA A 20 -6.80 -7.69 -18.60
C ALA A 20 -6.22 -6.44 -19.28
N LEU A 21 -5.91 -6.52 -20.59
CA LEU A 21 -5.51 -5.41 -21.44
C LEU A 21 -6.29 -5.49 -22.73
N ARG A 22 -6.79 -4.35 -23.24
CA ARG A 22 -7.57 -4.26 -24.45
C ARG A 22 -7.15 -3.06 -25.30
N ASP A 23 -6.58 -3.32 -26.49
CA ASP A 23 -6.17 -2.33 -27.49
C ASP A 23 -5.29 -1.20 -26.90
N VAL A 24 -4.33 -1.58 -26.06
CA VAL A 24 -3.42 -0.63 -25.41
C VAL A 24 -2.33 -0.21 -26.40
N SER A 25 -2.22 1.11 -26.62
CA SER A 25 -1.21 1.69 -27.50
C SER A 25 -0.59 2.94 -26.87
N PHE A 26 0.74 2.98 -26.78
CA PHE A 26 1.52 4.13 -26.28
C PHE A 26 2.98 4.01 -26.69
N SER A 27 3.73 5.08 -26.50
CA SER A 27 5.18 5.09 -26.67
C SER A 27 5.89 5.78 -25.51
N VAL A 28 7.11 5.33 -25.24
CA VAL A 28 8.02 5.90 -24.22
C VAL A 28 9.32 6.25 -24.93
N GLU A 29 9.76 7.49 -24.80
CA GLU A 29 11.02 7.94 -25.39
C GLU A 29 12.24 7.44 -24.58
N GLU A 30 13.41 7.38 -25.23
CA GLU A 30 14.65 7.03 -24.54
C GLU A 30 14.96 8.04 -23.43
N GLY A 31 15.26 7.56 -22.23
CA GLY A 31 15.53 8.38 -21.04
C GLY A 31 14.28 9.04 -20.42
N GLU A 32 13.08 8.73 -20.90
CA GLU A 32 11.82 9.22 -20.34
C GLU A 32 11.45 8.46 -19.07
N PHE A 33 10.82 9.14 -18.11
CA PHE A 33 10.22 8.57 -16.92
C PHE A 33 8.69 8.57 -17.07
N LEU A 34 8.12 7.39 -17.35
CA LEU A 34 6.69 7.16 -17.47
C LEU A 34 6.14 6.56 -16.17
N THR A 35 5.10 7.17 -15.59
CA THR A 35 4.34 6.59 -14.48
C THR A 35 3.02 6.02 -15.00
N VAL A 36 2.78 4.72 -14.74
CA VAL A 36 1.53 4.02 -15.06
C VAL A 36 0.61 4.06 -13.85
N ILE A 37 -0.55 4.71 -13.98
CA ILE A 37 -1.55 4.86 -12.93
C ILE A 37 -2.84 4.14 -13.30
N GLY A 38 -3.65 3.79 -12.31
CA GLY A 38 -4.95 3.16 -12.52
C GLY A 38 -5.38 2.32 -11.33
N PRO A 39 -6.61 1.81 -11.34
CA PRO A 39 -7.14 1.01 -10.25
C PRO A 39 -6.41 -0.33 -10.11
N SER A 40 -6.53 -0.96 -8.95
CA SER A 40 -6.14 -2.35 -8.75
C SER A 40 -6.93 -3.25 -9.72
N GLY A 41 -6.25 -4.22 -10.35
CA GLY A 41 -6.84 -5.02 -11.42
C GLY A 41 -7.01 -4.30 -12.76
N GLY A 42 -6.56 -3.04 -12.91
CA GLY A 42 -6.62 -2.27 -14.16
C GLY A 42 -5.62 -2.68 -15.25
N GLY A 43 -4.81 -3.73 -15.01
CA GLY A 43 -3.86 -4.27 -16.00
C GLY A 43 -2.43 -3.73 -15.89
N LYS A 44 -2.09 -2.89 -14.89
CA LYS A 44 -0.75 -2.27 -14.75
C LYS A 44 0.38 -3.30 -14.70
N SER A 45 0.32 -4.24 -13.76
CA SER A 45 1.33 -5.30 -13.63
C SER A 45 1.38 -6.22 -14.85
N THR A 46 0.22 -6.50 -15.47
CA THR A 46 0.14 -7.28 -16.72
C THR A 46 0.85 -6.55 -17.85
N LEU A 47 0.66 -5.22 -17.97
CA LEU A 47 1.36 -4.39 -18.94
C LEU A 47 2.87 -4.43 -18.72
N LEU A 48 3.35 -4.18 -17.48
CA LEU A 48 4.78 -4.19 -17.20
C LEU A 48 5.41 -5.57 -17.49
N ARG A 49 4.74 -6.65 -17.08
CA ARG A 49 5.21 -8.01 -17.36
C ARG A 49 5.23 -8.34 -18.85
N ALA A 50 4.27 -7.83 -19.63
CA ALA A 50 4.27 -7.99 -21.10
C ALA A 50 5.48 -7.31 -21.78
N LEU A 51 6.04 -6.25 -21.16
CA LEU A 51 7.26 -5.59 -21.63
C LEU A 51 8.54 -6.37 -21.36
N LYS A 52 8.50 -7.46 -20.59
CA LYS A 52 9.61 -8.38 -20.34
C LYS A 52 9.19 -9.82 -20.65
N PRO A 53 9.51 -10.35 -21.85
CA PRO A 53 8.99 -11.64 -22.32
C PRO A 53 9.16 -12.80 -21.33
N ALA A 54 10.27 -12.83 -20.58
CA ALA A 54 10.51 -13.85 -19.55
C ALA A 54 9.50 -13.82 -18.39
N LEU A 55 8.79 -12.69 -18.17
CA LEU A 55 7.78 -12.50 -17.13
C LEU A 55 6.36 -12.43 -17.68
N THR A 56 6.19 -12.51 -19.00
CA THR A 56 4.86 -12.46 -19.63
C THR A 56 4.01 -13.63 -19.12
N PRO A 57 2.83 -13.38 -18.53
CA PRO A 57 1.97 -14.44 -18.04
C PRO A 57 1.47 -15.35 -19.17
N HIS A 58 1.06 -16.57 -18.84
CA HIS A 58 0.34 -17.42 -19.78
C HIS A 58 -1.03 -16.81 -20.10
N GLY A 59 -1.41 -16.86 -21.39
CA GLY A 59 -2.69 -16.30 -21.86
C GLY A 59 -2.70 -16.01 -23.35
N SER A 60 -3.80 -15.43 -23.81
CA SER A 60 -3.94 -14.97 -25.19
C SER A 60 -3.36 -13.57 -25.34
N PHE A 61 -2.34 -13.43 -26.17
CA PHE A 61 -1.61 -12.19 -26.41
C PHE A 61 -1.79 -11.77 -27.87
N THR A 62 -2.17 -10.52 -28.13
CA THR A 62 -2.21 -9.90 -29.47
C THR A 62 -1.64 -8.48 -29.44
N GLY A 63 -1.20 -7.98 -30.58
CA GLY A 63 -0.53 -6.68 -30.70
C GLY A 63 0.99 -6.83 -30.82
N GLU A 64 1.67 -5.69 -30.92
CA GLU A 64 3.11 -5.63 -31.15
C GLU A 64 3.79 -4.74 -30.12
N ILE A 65 4.97 -5.15 -29.67
CA ILE A 65 5.87 -4.37 -28.81
C ILE A 65 7.20 -4.25 -29.53
N SER A 66 7.69 -3.02 -29.67
CA SER A 66 9.04 -2.76 -30.16
C SER A 66 9.92 -2.15 -29.06
N PHE A 67 11.17 -2.56 -29.06
CA PHE A 67 12.23 -2.13 -28.16
C PHE A 67 13.32 -1.47 -29.00
N PHE A 68 13.48 -0.15 -28.88
CA PHE A 68 14.41 0.66 -29.69
C PHE A 68 14.32 0.39 -31.20
N GLY A 69 13.10 0.24 -31.70
CA GLY A 69 12.83 0.01 -33.14
C GLY A 69 12.90 -1.46 -33.57
N GLU A 70 13.34 -2.39 -32.72
CA GLU A 70 13.32 -3.83 -33.00
C GLU A 70 12.08 -4.48 -32.36
N PRO A 71 11.44 -5.48 -32.97
CA PRO A 71 10.39 -6.25 -32.31
C PRO A 71 10.92 -6.88 -31.02
N LEU A 72 10.21 -6.73 -29.91
CA LEU A 72 10.62 -7.28 -28.60
C LEU A 72 10.81 -8.81 -28.66
N SER A 73 10.03 -9.50 -29.48
CA SER A 73 10.14 -10.95 -29.71
C SER A 73 11.41 -11.38 -30.45
N ALA A 74 12.11 -10.44 -31.12
CA ALA A 74 13.35 -10.71 -31.82
C ALA A 74 14.59 -10.62 -30.91
N LEU A 75 14.47 -10.03 -29.70
CA LEU A 75 15.55 -9.98 -28.76
C LEU A 75 15.82 -11.37 -28.17
N ASP A 76 17.07 -11.79 -28.18
CA ASP A 76 17.48 -13.02 -27.50
C ASP A 76 17.35 -12.90 -25.95
N ALA A 77 17.29 -14.02 -25.27
CA ALA A 77 17.07 -14.07 -23.82
C ALA A 77 18.18 -13.32 -23.02
N ARG A 78 19.44 -13.33 -23.52
CA ARG A 78 20.56 -12.64 -22.88
C ARG A 78 20.40 -11.12 -22.97
N ARG A 79 20.05 -10.60 -24.15
CA ARG A 79 19.76 -9.17 -24.33
C ARG A 79 18.55 -8.74 -23.51
N GLN A 80 17.46 -9.51 -23.50
CA GLN A 80 16.30 -9.24 -22.66
C GLN A 80 16.67 -9.16 -21.17
N ALA A 81 17.50 -10.07 -20.68
CA ALA A 81 17.96 -10.08 -19.30
C ALA A 81 18.85 -8.87 -18.96
N ALA A 82 19.73 -8.47 -19.86
CA ALA A 82 20.69 -7.39 -19.65
C ALA A 82 20.11 -5.99 -19.90
N GLU A 83 19.28 -5.83 -20.93
CA GLU A 83 18.82 -4.51 -21.41
C GLU A 83 17.47 -4.07 -20.79
N ILE A 84 16.67 -5.02 -20.24
CA ILE A 84 15.39 -4.73 -19.60
C ILE A 84 15.45 -5.16 -18.14
N GLY A 85 15.65 -4.21 -17.23
CA GLY A 85 15.59 -4.44 -15.79
C GLY A 85 14.15 -4.53 -15.31
N PHE A 86 13.89 -5.38 -14.31
CA PHE A 86 12.58 -5.47 -13.66
C PHE A 86 12.74 -5.55 -12.15
N VAL A 87 11.98 -4.73 -11.41
CA VAL A 87 11.92 -4.78 -9.95
C VAL A 87 10.49 -5.15 -9.55
N LEU A 88 10.36 -6.23 -8.80
CA LEU A 88 9.10 -6.78 -8.34
C LEU A 88 8.52 -5.99 -7.15
N GLN A 89 7.22 -6.13 -6.94
CA GLN A 89 6.49 -5.54 -5.83
C GLN A 89 6.95 -6.05 -4.47
N LYS A 90 7.25 -7.37 -4.37
CA LYS A 90 7.73 -8.01 -3.14
C LYS A 90 9.22 -8.29 -3.26
N PRO A 91 10.08 -7.66 -2.46
CA PRO A 91 11.52 -7.85 -2.57
C PRO A 91 11.97 -9.29 -2.31
N ASP A 92 11.34 -9.99 -1.38
CA ASP A 92 11.69 -11.36 -1.04
C ASP A 92 11.41 -12.38 -2.17
N GLU A 93 10.54 -12.06 -3.13
CA GLU A 93 10.28 -12.91 -4.30
C GLU A 93 11.38 -12.76 -5.38
N GLN A 94 12.23 -11.73 -5.30
CA GLN A 94 13.27 -11.43 -6.29
C GLN A 94 14.68 -11.81 -5.80
N ILE A 95 14.95 -11.70 -4.51
CA ILE A 95 16.25 -12.01 -3.91
C ILE A 95 16.51 -13.51 -3.96
N VAL A 96 17.69 -13.89 -4.46
CA VAL A 96 18.08 -15.30 -4.68
C VAL A 96 19.18 -15.75 -3.74
N THR A 97 20.07 -14.83 -3.34
CA THR A 97 21.28 -15.17 -2.56
C THR A 97 21.14 -14.81 -1.08
N ASP A 98 22.03 -15.34 -0.25
CA ASP A 98 22.03 -15.13 1.21
C ASP A 98 22.81 -13.89 1.66
N ARG A 99 23.62 -13.29 0.77
CA ARG A 99 24.52 -12.17 1.08
C ARG A 99 24.30 -11.00 0.13
N VAL A 100 24.36 -9.79 0.68
CA VAL A 100 24.19 -8.55 -0.08
C VAL A 100 25.16 -8.42 -1.26
N TRP A 101 26.45 -8.63 -1.03
CA TRP A 101 27.44 -8.54 -2.10
C TRP A 101 27.21 -9.57 -3.20
N HIS A 102 26.75 -10.76 -2.84
CA HIS A 102 26.49 -11.83 -3.80
C HIS A 102 25.24 -11.53 -4.63
N GLU A 103 24.20 -10.99 -4.02
CA GLU A 103 23.00 -10.53 -4.74
C GLU A 103 23.33 -9.45 -5.78
N LEU A 104 24.21 -8.51 -5.46
CA LEU A 104 24.69 -7.51 -6.42
C LEU A 104 25.47 -8.12 -7.59
N ALA A 105 26.19 -9.23 -7.38
CA ALA A 105 26.99 -9.92 -8.40
C ALA A 105 26.16 -10.92 -9.23
N PHE A 106 25.14 -11.52 -8.65
CA PHE A 106 24.43 -12.71 -9.16
C PHE A 106 23.98 -12.59 -10.62
N GLY A 107 23.33 -11.48 -10.98
CA GLY A 107 22.85 -11.28 -12.36
C GLY A 107 23.99 -11.25 -13.38
N MET A 108 25.11 -10.63 -13.03
CA MET A 108 26.30 -10.56 -13.91
C MET A 108 27.01 -11.91 -14.00
N GLU A 109 27.10 -12.65 -12.91
CA GLU A 109 27.67 -14.01 -12.89
C GLU A 109 26.84 -14.95 -13.77
N SER A 110 25.52 -14.90 -13.64
CA SER A 110 24.58 -15.68 -14.47
C SER A 110 24.69 -15.39 -15.96
N LEU A 111 25.03 -14.15 -16.32
CA LEU A 111 25.27 -13.74 -17.71
C LEU A 111 26.74 -13.94 -18.15
N GLY A 112 27.62 -14.50 -17.30
CA GLY A 112 29.01 -14.84 -17.63
C GLY A 112 29.91 -13.62 -17.84
N PHE A 113 29.69 -12.53 -17.09
CA PHE A 113 30.63 -11.39 -17.11
C PHE A 113 31.97 -11.77 -16.48
N ALA A 114 33.06 -11.16 -16.95
CA ALA A 114 34.39 -11.39 -16.39
C ALA A 114 34.49 -10.82 -14.96
N THR A 115 35.13 -11.56 -14.05
CA THR A 115 35.28 -11.19 -12.62
C THR A 115 35.74 -9.74 -12.39
N PRO A 116 36.73 -9.18 -13.14
CA PRO A 116 37.13 -7.77 -12.95
C PRO A 116 36.00 -6.78 -13.25
N VAL A 117 35.11 -7.08 -14.22
CA VAL A 117 33.95 -6.24 -14.56
C VAL A 117 32.94 -6.32 -13.43
N ILE A 118 32.63 -7.54 -12.94
CA ILE A 118 31.69 -7.76 -11.82
C ILE A 118 32.17 -6.97 -10.59
N ARG A 119 33.43 -7.14 -10.19
CA ARG A 119 33.98 -6.41 -9.02
C ARG A 119 33.84 -4.90 -9.13
N ARG A 120 34.13 -4.33 -10.30
CA ARG A 120 33.99 -2.89 -10.52
C ARG A 120 32.55 -2.44 -10.41
N ARG A 121 31.61 -3.10 -11.11
CA ARG A 121 30.20 -2.72 -11.10
C ARG A 121 29.54 -2.92 -9.75
N VAL A 122 29.89 -3.99 -9.02
CA VAL A 122 29.41 -4.22 -7.65
C VAL A 122 29.87 -3.08 -6.73
N ALA A 123 31.13 -2.66 -6.82
CA ALA A 123 31.65 -1.55 -6.03
C ALA A 123 30.96 -0.22 -6.40
N GLU A 124 30.77 0.05 -7.70
CA GLU A 124 30.03 1.24 -8.17
C GLU A 124 28.60 1.27 -7.63
N MET A 125 27.86 0.16 -7.73
CA MET A 125 26.49 0.08 -7.24
C MET A 125 26.42 0.18 -5.72
N ALA A 126 27.33 -0.49 -5.00
CA ALA A 126 27.37 -0.37 -3.55
C ALA A 126 27.58 1.09 -3.10
N SER A 127 28.47 1.81 -3.77
CA SER A 127 28.74 3.22 -3.47
C SER A 127 27.60 4.15 -3.92
N PHE A 128 27.04 3.91 -5.12
CA PHE A 128 25.93 4.72 -5.63
C PHE A 128 24.69 4.67 -4.75
N PHE A 129 24.38 3.50 -4.20
CA PHE A 129 23.20 3.28 -3.36
C PHE A 129 23.46 3.36 -1.86
N GLY A 130 24.72 3.63 -1.42
CA GLY A 130 25.08 3.70 0.00
C GLY A 130 24.96 2.35 0.72
N ILE A 131 25.32 1.25 0.04
CA ILE A 131 25.20 -0.13 0.54
C ILE A 131 26.45 -0.57 1.34
N GLU A 132 27.51 0.24 1.37
CA GLU A 132 28.82 -0.14 1.94
C GLU A 132 28.74 -0.64 3.39
N GLU A 133 27.93 0.02 4.24
CA GLU A 133 27.82 -0.32 5.67
C GLU A 133 27.20 -1.72 5.91
N TRP A 134 26.39 -2.19 5.00
CA TRP A 134 25.72 -3.48 5.11
C TRP A 134 26.07 -4.47 3.99
N PHE A 135 27.12 -4.18 3.22
CA PHE A 135 27.62 -4.96 2.08
C PHE A 135 27.89 -6.44 2.40
N SER A 136 28.42 -6.73 3.59
CA SER A 136 28.73 -8.09 4.04
C SER A 136 27.64 -8.76 4.85
N ARG A 137 26.52 -8.07 5.11
CA ARG A 137 25.42 -8.62 5.92
C ARG A 137 24.68 -9.73 5.19
N PRO A 138 24.07 -10.67 5.94
CA PRO A 138 23.07 -11.57 5.36
C PRO A 138 21.83 -10.78 4.96
N VAL A 139 21.20 -11.19 3.85
CA VAL A 139 20.01 -10.51 3.32
C VAL A 139 18.83 -10.56 4.30
N GLU A 140 18.72 -11.62 5.08
CA GLU A 140 17.66 -11.78 6.10
C GLU A 140 17.71 -10.69 7.19
N ALA A 141 18.90 -10.12 7.45
CA ALA A 141 19.08 -9.06 8.44
C ALA A 141 18.71 -7.66 7.91
N LEU A 142 18.29 -7.53 6.64
CA LEU A 142 17.91 -6.28 6.03
C LEU A 142 16.44 -5.92 6.30
N SER A 143 16.19 -4.61 6.46
CA SER A 143 14.82 -4.10 6.44
C SER A 143 14.19 -4.22 5.05
N GLY A 144 12.84 -4.18 4.96
CA GLY A 144 12.13 -4.22 3.67
C GLY A 144 12.60 -3.13 2.69
N GLY A 145 12.88 -1.92 3.19
CA GLY A 145 13.43 -0.83 2.37
C GLY A 145 14.84 -1.12 1.85
N GLN A 146 15.70 -1.68 2.70
CA GLN A 146 17.04 -2.09 2.28
C GLN A 146 17.01 -3.24 1.26
N LYS A 147 16.11 -4.22 1.43
CA LYS A 147 15.91 -5.30 0.45
C LYS A 147 15.45 -4.76 -0.90
N GLN A 148 14.51 -3.81 -0.91
CA GLN A 148 14.03 -3.20 -2.15
C GLN A 148 15.12 -2.37 -2.85
N LEU A 149 15.92 -1.64 -2.08
CA LEU A 149 17.08 -0.92 -2.61
C LEU A 149 18.16 -1.86 -3.15
N LEU A 150 18.38 -3.01 -2.50
CA LEU A 150 19.27 -4.07 -2.97
C LEU A 150 18.79 -4.64 -4.31
N ASN A 151 17.50 -4.92 -4.46
CA ASN A 151 16.90 -5.38 -5.72
C ASN A 151 17.12 -4.36 -6.85
N LEU A 152 16.88 -3.09 -6.57
CA LEU A 152 17.15 -2.03 -7.54
C LEU A 152 18.63 -2.00 -7.92
N ALA A 153 19.55 -2.07 -6.94
CA ALA A 153 20.98 -2.04 -7.16
C ALA A 153 21.48 -3.26 -7.95
N SER A 154 20.96 -4.47 -7.67
CA SER A 154 21.33 -5.70 -8.39
C SER A 154 20.87 -5.66 -9.86
N VAL A 155 19.68 -5.13 -10.12
CA VAL A 155 19.19 -4.90 -11.48
C VAL A 155 20.04 -3.86 -12.21
N MET A 156 20.37 -2.74 -11.54
CA MET A 156 21.17 -1.66 -12.12
C MET A 156 22.65 -2.05 -12.37
N ALA A 157 23.17 -3.07 -11.68
CA ALA A 157 24.51 -3.63 -11.95
C ALA A 157 24.63 -4.19 -13.38
N LEU A 158 23.53 -4.59 -14.01
CA LEU A 158 23.47 -4.99 -15.42
C LEU A 158 23.49 -3.79 -16.38
N GLN A 159 23.23 -2.57 -15.91
CA GLN A 159 23.11 -1.33 -16.68
C GLN A 159 22.01 -1.42 -17.78
N PRO A 160 20.77 -1.71 -17.39
CA PRO A 160 19.68 -1.85 -18.35
C PRO A 160 19.37 -0.52 -19.03
N ARG A 161 18.91 -0.59 -20.29
CA ARG A 161 18.42 0.59 -21.02
C ARG A 161 17.02 1.00 -20.56
N VAL A 162 16.21 0.01 -20.15
CA VAL A 162 14.86 0.21 -19.62
C VAL A 162 14.74 -0.44 -18.26
N LEU A 163 14.21 0.30 -17.29
CA LEU A 163 13.91 -0.17 -15.95
C LEU A 163 12.40 -0.19 -15.73
N LEU A 164 11.86 -1.37 -15.49
CA LEU A 164 10.45 -1.62 -15.18
C LEU A 164 10.29 -1.82 -13.68
N LEU A 165 9.38 -1.09 -13.05
CA LEU A 165 9.17 -1.08 -11.60
C LEU A 165 7.69 -1.32 -11.31
N ASP A 166 7.34 -2.48 -10.74
CA ASP A 166 5.95 -2.85 -10.44
C ASP A 166 5.64 -2.60 -8.96
N GLU A 167 4.99 -1.46 -8.67
CA GLU A 167 4.60 -1.01 -7.32
C GLU A 167 5.72 -1.15 -6.26
N PRO A 168 6.95 -0.68 -6.54
CA PRO A 168 8.12 -0.98 -5.71
C PRO A 168 8.06 -0.38 -4.32
N THR A 169 7.23 0.65 -4.09
CA THR A 169 7.12 1.32 -2.79
C THR A 169 5.97 0.80 -1.93
N SER A 170 5.17 -0.13 -2.44
CA SER A 170 3.96 -0.63 -1.78
C SER A 170 4.22 -1.23 -0.38
N GLN A 171 5.43 -1.74 -0.14
CA GLN A 171 5.83 -2.35 1.13
C GLN A 171 6.67 -1.43 2.03
N LEU A 172 6.99 -0.22 1.55
CA LEU A 172 7.88 0.72 2.22
C LEU A 172 7.11 1.71 3.11
N ASP A 173 7.75 2.15 4.19
CA ASP A 173 7.27 3.32 4.91
C ASP A 173 7.45 4.61 4.06
N PRO A 174 6.84 5.73 4.42
CA PRO A 174 6.91 6.95 3.61
C PRO A 174 8.33 7.47 3.36
N ILE A 175 9.24 7.32 4.33
CA ILE A 175 10.62 7.79 4.22
C ILE A 175 11.38 6.89 3.24
N ALA A 176 11.35 5.58 3.45
CA ALA A 176 12.01 4.62 2.57
C ALA A 176 11.44 4.67 1.14
N ALA A 177 10.13 4.93 0.98
CA ALA A 177 9.50 5.09 -0.32
C ALA A 177 10.03 6.33 -1.06
N ALA A 178 10.12 7.47 -0.36
CA ALA A 178 10.68 8.70 -0.93
C ALA A 178 12.16 8.51 -1.31
N ASP A 179 12.96 7.88 -0.46
CA ASP A 179 14.37 7.61 -0.74
C ASP A 179 14.54 6.67 -1.95
N PHE A 180 13.71 5.63 -2.06
CA PHE A 180 13.69 4.72 -3.20
C PHE A 180 13.34 5.46 -4.51
N LEU A 181 12.27 6.25 -4.52
CA LEU A 181 11.86 7.02 -5.71
C LEU A 181 12.90 8.08 -6.10
N ASN A 182 13.54 8.72 -5.12
CA ASN A 182 14.65 9.64 -5.37
C ASN A 182 15.86 8.93 -5.99
N ALA A 183 16.17 7.69 -5.55
CA ALA A 183 17.21 6.87 -6.17
C ALA A 183 16.86 6.53 -7.63
N VAL A 184 15.60 6.18 -7.93
CA VAL A 184 15.13 5.94 -9.31
C VAL A 184 15.25 7.21 -10.17
N ALA A 185 14.82 8.36 -9.64
CA ALA A 185 14.96 9.64 -10.35
C ALA A 185 16.43 10.01 -10.62
N ARG A 186 17.32 9.69 -9.67
CA ARG A 186 18.78 9.86 -9.83
C ARG A 186 19.34 8.94 -10.93
N ILE A 187 18.93 7.66 -10.99
CA ILE A 187 19.27 6.73 -12.06
C ILE A 187 18.90 7.31 -13.41
N ARG A 188 17.65 7.75 -13.57
CA ARG A 188 17.19 8.36 -14.81
C ARG A 188 18.03 9.57 -15.21
N ARG A 189 18.27 10.49 -14.28
CA ARG A 189 19.01 11.74 -14.55
C ARG A 189 20.48 11.53 -14.86
N GLU A 190 21.16 10.61 -14.14
CA GLU A 190 22.62 10.43 -14.24
C GLU A 190 23.01 9.37 -15.28
N LEU A 191 22.20 8.34 -15.46
CA LEU A 191 22.49 7.22 -16.37
C LEU A 191 21.67 7.26 -17.67
N GLY A 192 20.65 8.11 -17.75
CA GLY A 192 19.78 8.20 -18.93
C GLY A 192 18.90 6.96 -19.13
N THR A 193 18.72 6.13 -18.11
CA THR A 193 17.87 4.94 -18.16
C THR A 193 16.41 5.33 -18.36
N THR A 194 15.72 4.70 -19.31
CA THR A 194 14.27 4.83 -19.47
C THR A 194 13.56 4.13 -18.32
N VAL A 195 12.62 4.80 -17.66
CA VAL A 195 11.92 4.26 -16.49
C VAL A 195 10.44 4.13 -16.77
N ILE A 196 9.86 2.96 -16.47
CA ILE A 196 8.41 2.74 -16.48
C ILE A 196 8.02 2.22 -15.08
N LEU A 197 7.28 3.03 -14.35
CA LEU A 197 6.90 2.79 -12.96
C LEU A 197 5.39 2.63 -12.84
N SER A 198 4.88 1.53 -12.26
CA SER A 198 3.52 1.50 -11.75
C SER A 198 3.51 1.90 -10.28
N GLU A 199 2.61 2.80 -9.90
CA GLU A 199 2.55 3.30 -8.51
C GLU A 199 1.13 3.72 -8.09
N HIS A 200 0.87 3.60 -6.77
CA HIS A 200 -0.33 4.11 -6.11
C HIS A 200 -0.06 5.36 -5.26
N ARG A 201 1.19 5.61 -4.86
CA ARG A 201 1.61 6.81 -4.10
C ARG A 201 1.92 7.96 -5.04
N LEU A 202 0.87 8.55 -5.60
CA LEU A 202 1.02 9.54 -6.67
C LEU A 202 1.56 10.88 -6.17
N GLU A 203 1.44 11.20 -4.87
CA GLU A 203 2.04 12.41 -4.26
C GLU A 203 3.57 12.44 -4.43
N GLU A 204 4.22 11.28 -4.36
CA GLU A 204 5.68 11.16 -4.49
C GLU A 204 6.11 10.85 -5.93
N ALA A 205 5.35 10.06 -6.68
CA ALA A 205 5.74 9.57 -8.00
C ALA A 205 5.53 10.59 -9.11
N LEU A 206 4.40 11.32 -9.13
CA LEU A 206 4.08 12.24 -10.22
C LEU A 206 5.02 13.44 -10.35
N PRO A 207 5.58 14.00 -9.26
CA PRO A 207 6.60 15.05 -9.37
C PRO A 207 7.90 14.64 -10.06
N LEU A 208 8.16 13.33 -10.17
CA LEU A 208 9.40 12.77 -10.71
C LEU A 208 9.27 12.34 -12.17
N CYS A 209 8.05 12.14 -12.68
CA CYS A 209 7.81 11.62 -14.02
C CYS A 209 7.65 12.74 -15.06
N ASP A 210 8.02 12.41 -16.30
CA ASP A 210 7.80 13.28 -17.47
C ASP A 210 6.39 13.10 -18.02
N ARG A 211 5.92 11.85 -18.06
CA ARG A 211 4.60 11.49 -18.58
C ARG A 211 3.89 10.47 -17.71
N VAL A 212 2.59 10.43 -17.86
CA VAL A 212 1.68 9.53 -17.16
C VAL A 212 0.86 8.75 -18.18
N LEU A 213 0.69 7.46 -17.93
CA LEU A 213 -0.24 6.57 -18.63
C LEU A 213 -1.34 6.15 -17.64
N ALA A 214 -2.54 6.68 -17.80
CA ALA A 214 -3.71 6.23 -17.05
C ALA A 214 -4.33 5.01 -17.74
N LEU A 215 -4.35 3.88 -17.03
CA LEU A 215 -4.74 2.58 -17.55
C LEU A 215 -5.86 1.96 -16.72
N GLU A 216 -6.90 1.51 -17.42
CA GLU A 216 -7.97 0.68 -16.88
C GLU A 216 -8.41 -0.30 -17.97
N GLN A 217 -7.68 -1.42 -18.12
CA GLN A 217 -7.78 -2.36 -19.22
C GLN A 217 -7.49 -1.70 -20.58
N THR A 218 -7.90 -0.46 -20.78
CA THR A 218 -7.63 0.40 -21.95
C THR A 218 -6.89 1.65 -21.48
N VAL A 219 -6.25 2.35 -22.41
CA VAL A 219 -5.66 3.67 -22.14
C VAL A 219 -6.76 4.69 -21.95
N LEU A 220 -6.86 5.27 -20.75
CA LEU A 220 -7.78 6.36 -20.43
C LEU A 220 -7.22 7.72 -20.84
N ALA A 221 -5.92 7.92 -20.60
CA ALA A 221 -5.20 9.13 -20.95
C ALA A 221 -3.69 8.85 -21.00
N HIS A 222 -2.96 9.56 -21.84
CA HIS A 222 -1.51 9.52 -21.93
C HIS A 222 -0.97 10.91 -22.26
N GLY A 223 -0.05 11.44 -21.45
CA GLY A 223 0.49 12.80 -21.60
C GLY A 223 1.26 13.25 -20.38
N THR A 224 1.50 14.53 -20.24
CA THR A 224 2.06 15.12 -19.03
C THR A 224 1.12 14.91 -17.83
N PRO A 225 1.63 14.95 -16.57
CA PRO A 225 0.76 14.86 -15.39
C PRO A 225 -0.42 15.82 -15.41
N GLN A 226 -0.21 17.06 -15.90
CA GLN A 226 -1.25 18.08 -16.01
C GLN A 226 -2.32 17.74 -17.04
N GLU A 227 -1.91 17.27 -18.24
CA GLU A 227 -2.83 16.87 -19.33
C GLU A 227 -3.69 15.68 -18.91
N VAL A 228 -3.05 14.65 -18.34
CA VAL A 228 -3.75 13.46 -17.84
C VAL A 228 -4.74 13.83 -16.74
N SER A 229 -4.34 14.69 -15.78
CA SER A 229 -5.22 15.16 -14.72
C SER A 229 -6.46 15.86 -15.24
N ARG A 230 -6.32 16.76 -16.22
CA ARG A 230 -7.44 17.46 -16.86
C ARG A 230 -8.36 16.48 -17.59
N THR A 231 -7.79 15.54 -18.33
CA THR A 231 -8.55 14.51 -19.07
C THR A 231 -9.36 13.63 -18.13
N LEU A 232 -8.73 13.12 -17.05
CA LEU A 232 -9.40 12.28 -16.06
C LEU A 232 -10.52 13.05 -15.32
N ARG A 233 -10.29 14.33 -14.99
CA ARG A 233 -11.31 15.22 -14.40
C ARG A 233 -12.50 15.41 -15.33
N ALA A 234 -12.24 15.78 -16.58
CA ALA A 234 -13.29 16.00 -17.58
C ALA A 234 -14.13 14.73 -17.85
N ALA A 235 -13.48 13.56 -17.88
CA ALA A 235 -14.12 12.27 -18.00
C ALA A 235 -14.83 11.79 -16.72
N LYS A 236 -14.72 12.53 -15.60
CA LYS A 236 -15.18 12.11 -14.25
C LYS A 236 -14.68 10.72 -13.88
N SER A 237 -13.46 10.39 -14.27
CA SER A 237 -12.87 9.08 -14.03
C SER A 237 -12.63 8.85 -12.52
N PRO A 238 -12.95 7.65 -11.99
CA PRO A 238 -12.60 7.29 -10.61
C PRO A 238 -11.10 7.40 -10.31
N VAL A 239 -10.24 7.23 -11.31
CA VAL A 239 -8.78 7.36 -11.19
C VAL A 239 -8.37 8.78 -10.79
N TYR A 240 -9.17 9.81 -11.11
CA TYR A 240 -8.91 11.20 -10.71
C TYR A 240 -8.78 11.38 -9.19
N PHE A 241 -9.52 10.58 -8.40
CA PHE A 241 -9.47 10.66 -6.93
C PHE A 241 -8.19 10.08 -6.31
N SER A 242 -7.37 9.42 -7.13
CA SER A 242 -6.02 9.00 -6.72
C SER A 242 -4.97 10.07 -7.01
N MET A 243 -5.33 11.15 -7.70
CA MET A 243 -4.39 12.24 -8.03
C MET A 243 -3.95 12.99 -6.78
N PRO A 244 -2.75 13.62 -6.80
CA PRO A 244 -2.23 14.40 -5.69
C PRO A 244 -3.19 15.47 -5.17
N THR A 245 -3.14 15.74 -3.88
CA THR A 245 -3.95 16.76 -3.22
C THR A 245 -3.94 18.11 -3.93
N PRO A 246 -2.79 18.67 -4.37
CA PRO A 246 -2.79 19.95 -5.09
C PRO A 246 -3.60 19.93 -6.39
N VAL A 247 -3.54 18.80 -7.13
CA VAL A 247 -4.32 18.58 -8.36
C VAL A 247 -5.82 18.57 -8.07
N ARG A 248 -6.23 17.81 -7.04
CA ARG A 248 -7.64 17.69 -6.66
C ARG A 248 -8.21 19.01 -6.17
N VAL A 249 -7.48 19.72 -5.30
CA VAL A 249 -7.91 21.02 -4.75
C VAL A 249 -8.06 22.06 -5.85
N SER A 250 -7.04 22.28 -6.70
CA SER A 250 -7.13 23.23 -7.81
C SER A 250 -8.21 22.86 -8.81
N GLY A 251 -8.34 21.56 -9.10
CA GLY A 251 -9.37 21.05 -9.97
C GLY A 251 -10.78 21.26 -9.44
N SER A 252 -11.01 21.13 -8.14
CA SER A 252 -12.34 21.25 -7.51
C SER A 252 -12.96 22.65 -7.68
N VAL A 253 -12.14 23.68 -7.79
CA VAL A 253 -12.57 25.07 -8.03
C VAL A 253 -12.52 25.46 -9.51
N GLY A 254 -12.25 24.51 -10.40
CA GLY A 254 -12.21 24.75 -11.85
C GLY A 254 -10.99 25.54 -12.31
N ALA A 255 -9.89 25.57 -11.56
CA ALA A 255 -8.69 26.27 -11.96
C ALA A 255 -8.07 25.71 -13.25
N ASP A 256 -7.52 26.60 -14.09
CA ASP A 256 -6.76 26.21 -15.30
C ASP A 256 -5.37 25.68 -14.93
N GLU A 257 -4.79 26.23 -13.85
CA GLU A 257 -3.52 25.77 -13.29
C GLU A 257 -3.72 24.38 -12.64
N CYS A 258 -2.79 23.47 -12.90
CA CYS A 258 -2.80 22.12 -12.34
C CYS A 258 -1.47 21.88 -11.60
N PRO A 259 -1.33 22.34 -10.34
CA PRO A 259 -0.14 22.10 -9.54
C PRO A 259 -0.05 20.59 -9.22
N VAL A 260 1.12 20.00 -9.43
CA VAL A 260 1.34 18.57 -9.18
C VAL A 260 2.05 18.35 -7.83
N THR A 261 2.90 19.27 -7.43
CA THR A 261 3.65 19.18 -6.18
C THR A 261 2.99 19.98 -5.04
N VAL A 262 3.26 19.57 -3.80
CA VAL A 262 2.82 20.33 -2.60
C VAL A 262 3.36 21.76 -2.61
N THR A 263 4.57 21.99 -3.14
CA THR A 263 5.16 23.33 -3.25
C THR A 263 4.42 24.21 -4.24
N GLU A 264 4.12 23.69 -5.44
CA GLU A 264 3.29 24.39 -6.42
C GLU A 264 1.89 24.65 -5.89
N GLY A 265 1.29 23.62 -5.23
CA GLY A 265 -0.01 23.75 -4.58
C GLY A 265 -0.06 24.85 -3.53
N ARG A 266 0.99 24.97 -2.70
CA ARG A 266 1.11 26.05 -1.70
C ARG A 266 1.17 27.44 -2.37
N GLN A 267 1.93 27.58 -3.45
CA GLN A 267 2.03 28.83 -4.19
C GLN A 267 0.70 29.17 -4.87
N TRP A 268 0.06 28.18 -5.47
CA TRP A 268 -1.26 28.33 -6.08
C TRP A 268 -2.30 28.73 -5.03
N LEU A 269 -2.36 28.06 -3.88
CA LEU A 269 -3.32 28.36 -2.81
C LEU A 269 -3.14 29.78 -2.27
N ALA A 270 -1.89 30.25 -2.12
CA ALA A 270 -1.60 31.62 -1.68
C ALA A 270 -2.14 32.66 -2.69
N ARG A 271 -1.98 32.41 -4.01
CA ARG A 271 -2.55 33.30 -5.05
C ARG A 271 -4.08 33.24 -5.06
N TYR A 272 -4.65 32.04 -4.95
CA TYR A 272 -6.09 31.84 -4.89
C TYR A 272 -6.73 32.56 -3.71
N ALA A 273 -6.15 32.43 -2.51
CA ALA A 273 -6.62 33.08 -1.29
C ALA A 273 -6.53 34.61 -1.33
N ALA A 274 -5.65 35.18 -2.13
CA ALA A 274 -5.56 36.64 -2.30
C ALA A 274 -6.77 37.24 -3.05
N SER A 275 -7.47 36.43 -3.83
CA SER A 275 -8.63 36.86 -4.64
C SER A 275 -9.95 36.20 -4.22
N HIS A 276 -9.89 35.13 -3.45
CA HIS A 276 -11.06 34.35 -3.00
C HIS A 276 -10.94 34.10 -1.49
N PRO A 277 -11.91 34.52 -0.67
CA PRO A 277 -11.88 34.23 0.76
C PRO A 277 -11.99 32.72 0.99
N LEU A 278 -11.09 32.18 1.82
CA LEU A 278 -11.18 30.80 2.25
C LEU A 278 -12.18 30.66 3.40
N ALA A 279 -12.98 29.62 3.38
CA ALA A 279 -13.86 29.31 4.49
C ALA A 279 -13.07 28.67 5.65
N ASP A 280 -13.55 28.88 6.88
CA ASP A 280 -13.01 28.19 8.04
C ASP A 280 -13.25 26.68 7.95
N VAL A 281 -12.26 25.92 8.40
CA VAL A 281 -12.41 24.46 8.53
C VAL A 281 -13.20 24.17 9.81
N PRO A 282 -14.39 23.56 9.70
CA PRO A 282 -15.19 23.28 10.89
C PRO A 282 -14.50 22.20 11.75
N PRO A 283 -14.65 22.26 13.07
CA PRO A 283 -14.09 21.25 13.96
C PRO A 283 -14.69 19.90 13.63
N ARG A 284 -13.81 18.89 13.53
CA ARG A 284 -14.19 17.52 13.20
C ARG A 284 -14.98 16.88 14.35
N ARG A 285 -16.08 16.22 14.02
CA ARG A 285 -16.83 15.41 14.98
C ARG A 285 -16.14 14.06 15.12
N LEU A 286 -15.46 13.87 16.25
CA LEU A 286 -14.86 12.59 16.62
C LEU A 286 -15.88 11.74 17.40
N ARG A 287 -15.74 10.42 17.33
CA ARG A 287 -16.52 9.52 18.16
C ARG A 287 -16.12 9.70 19.64
N PRO A 288 -17.10 9.75 20.55
CA PRO A 288 -16.78 9.86 21.98
C PRO A 288 -15.96 8.65 22.44
N ALA A 289 -14.97 8.90 23.29
CA ALA A 289 -14.22 7.83 23.92
C ALA A 289 -15.12 7.14 24.96
N GLY A 290 -15.29 5.83 24.82
CA GLY A 290 -15.92 4.99 25.85
C GLY A 290 -14.92 4.67 26.99
N GLU A 291 -15.24 3.64 27.75
CA GLU A 291 -14.31 3.12 28.78
C GLU A 291 -13.04 2.52 28.14
N GLU A 292 -11.93 2.55 28.88
CA GLU A 292 -10.70 1.86 28.47
C GLU A 292 -10.95 0.36 28.32
N LEU A 293 -10.77 -0.16 27.11
CA LEU A 293 -10.97 -1.57 26.79
C LEU A 293 -9.68 -2.38 26.89
N LEU A 294 -8.57 -1.79 26.44
CA LEU A 294 -7.29 -2.46 26.24
C LEU A 294 -6.14 -1.49 26.52
N GLY A 295 -5.02 -1.99 27.01
CA GLY A 295 -3.82 -1.17 27.16
C GLY A 295 -2.59 -1.90 27.68
N LEU A 296 -1.49 -1.17 27.62
CA LEU A 296 -0.17 -1.53 28.14
C LEU A 296 0.25 -0.47 29.16
N LYS A 297 0.89 -0.89 30.28
CA LYS A 297 1.43 0.00 31.31
C LYS A 297 2.88 -0.35 31.62
N ASN A 298 3.79 0.61 31.38
CA ASN A 298 5.24 0.51 31.62
C ASN A 298 5.85 -0.77 31.05
N VAL A 299 5.51 -1.09 29.78
CA VAL A 299 5.89 -2.33 29.12
C VAL A 299 7.28 -2.23 28.50
N TRP A 300 8.10 -3.23 28.80
CA TRP A 300 9.39 -3.48 28.18
C TRP A 300 9.34 -4.82 27.46
N PHE A 301 9.90 -4.88 26.24
CA PHE A 301 9.92 -6.10 25.45
C PHE A 301 11.13 -6.16 24.52
N ARG A 302 11.73 -7.36 24.43
CA ARG A 302 12.73 -7.76 23.45
C ARG A 302 12.45 -9.17 22.96
N TYR A 303 12.90 -9.51 21.77
CA TYR A 303 12.69 -10.84 21.18
C TYR A 303 13.67 -11.87 21.73
N GLU A 304 14.93 -11.49 21.90
CA GLU A 304 16.01 -12.34 22.40
C GLU A 304 16.49 -11.84 23.77
N LYS A 305 16.99 -12.77 24.60
CA LYS A 305 17.40 -12.46 25.98
C LYS A 305 18.51 -11.39 26.04
N ASP A 306 19.44 -11.44 25.08
CA ASP A 306 20.59 -10.54 24.99
C ASP A 306 20.44 -9.51 23.85
N GLY A 307 19.24 -9.44 23.22
CA GLY A 307 18.93 -8.49 22.15
C GLY A 307 18.56 -7.11 22.67
N GLU A 308 18.44 -6.16 21.76
CA GLU A 308 18.00 -4.80 22.05
C GLU A 308 16.52 -4.76 22.44
N ASP A 309 16.15 -3.81 23.32
CA ASP A 309 14.76 -3.58 23.69
C ASP A 309 14.00 -2.95 22.52
N VAL A 310 13.00 -3.67 22.05
CA VAL A 310 12.10 -3.20 20.97
C VAL A 310 11.03 -2.27 21.52
N LEU A 311 10.61 -2.47 22.77
CA LEU A 311 9.70 -1.58 23.51
C LEU A 311 10.34 -1.15 24.81
N GLN A 312 10.25 0.15 25.11
CA GLN A 312 10.89 0.80 26.23
C GLN A 312 9.87 1.64 26.98
N ASP A 313 9.50 1.20 28.20
CA ASP A 313 8.54 1.88 29.08
C ASP A 313 7.22 2.28 28.39
N LEU A 314 6.77 1.45 27.45
CA LEU A 314 5.59 1.73 26.66
C LEU A 314 4.32 1.72 27.50
N SER A 315 3.59 2.85 27.48
CA SER A 315 2.27 2.98 28.08
C SER A 315 1.30 3.56 27.07
N CYS A 316 0.19 2.85 26.82
CA CYS A 316 -0.89 3.30 25.94
C CYS A 316 -2.20 2.62 26.34
N SER A 317 -3.33 3.29 26.09
CA SER A 317 -4.67 2.72 26.30
C SER A 317 -5.58 3.01 25.12
N PHE A 318 -6.58 2.15 24.93
CA PHE A 318 -7.53 2.20 23.83
C PHE A 318 -8.96 2.13 24.36
N ALA A 319 -9.78 3.12 24.00
CA ALA A 319 -11.15 3.27 24.44
C ALA A 319 -12.13 2.52 23.52
N ARG A 320 -13.26 2.08 24.07
CA ARG A 320 -14.36 1.46 23.31
C ARG A 320 -14.93 2.42 22.27
N GLY A 321 -15.32 1.86 21.12
CA GLY A 321 -16.09 2.55 20.08
C GLY A 321 -15.28 3.54 19.25
N GLN A 322 -13.95 3.52 19.31
CA GLN A 322 -13.07 4.39 18.54
C GLN A 322 -12.18 3.61 17.59
N LEU A 323 -11.81 4.27 16.48
CA LEU A 323 -10.70 3.89 15.63
C LEU A 323 -9.45 4.65 16.08
N THR A 324 -8.49 3.93 16.65
CA THR A 324 -7.19 4.49 17.04
C THR A 324 -6.11 4.04 16.07
N ALA A 325 -5.40 5.00 15.46
CA ALA A 325 -4.29 4.74 14.57
C ALA A 325 -2.95 4.83 15.33
N LEU A 326 -2.13 3.80 15.19
CA LEU A 326 -0.75 3.75 15.68
C LEU A 326 0.21 3.95 14.51
N LEU A 327 0.84 5.12 14.45
CA LEU A 327 1.75 5.56 13.40
C LEU A 327 3.21 5.48 13.87
N GLY A 328 4.16 5.54 12.94
CA GLY A 328 5.60 5.55 13.25
C GLY A 328 6.43 4.92 12.13
N GLY A 329 7.75 5.11 12.15
CA GLY A 329 8.68 4.52 11.18
C GLY A 329 8.77 2.99 11.29
N ASN A 330 9.40 2.36 10.31
CA ASN A 330 9.73 0.93 10.40
C ASN A 330 10.69 0.69 11.57
N GLY A 331 10.51 -0.44 12.26
CA GLY A 331 11.33 -0.76 13.43
C GLY A 331 10.93 -0.05 14.73
N SER A 332 9.96 0.88 14.73
CA SER A 332 9.53 1.58 15.95
C SER A 332 8.78 0.71 16.96
N GLY A 333 8.47 -0.55 16.64
CA GLY A 333 7.82 -1.52 17.55
C GLY A 333 6.31 -1.67 17.39
N LYS A 334 5.67 -1.11 16.33
CA LYS A 334 4.21 -1.12 16.12
C LYS A 334 3.61 -2.53 16.08
N THR A 335 4.09 -3.41 15.20
CA THR A 335 3.64 -4.82 15.09
C THR A 335 3.88 -5.59 16.40
N THR A 336 5.00 -5.30 17.08
CA THR A 336 5.31 -5.88 18.39
C THR A 336 4.29 -5.42 19.43
N THR A 337 3.94 -4.14 19.44
CA THR A 337 2.88 -3.57 20.29
C THR A 337 1.55 -4.25 20.03
N LEU A 338 1.18 -4.41 18.75
CA LEU A 338 -0.06 -5.10 18.37
C LEU A 338 -0.08 -6.56 18.84
N SER A 339 1.05 -7.28 18.73
CA SER A 339 1.19 -8.66 19.20
C SER A 339 1.04 -8.79 20.72
N LEU A 340 1.56 -7.82 21.48
CA LEU A 340 1.36 -7.75 22.93
C LEU A 340 -0.09 -7.40 23.27
N LEU A 341 -0.71 -6.45 22.58
CA LEU A 341 -2.11 -6.08 22.74
C LEU A 341 -3.04 -7.27 22.43
N ALA A 342 -2.73 -8.06 21.41
CA ALA A 342 -3.45 -9.31 21.10
C ALA A 342 -3.25 -10.40 22.17
N GLY A 343 -2.21 -10.30 23.00
CA GLY A 343 -1.87 -11.33 24.00
C GLY A 343 -1.09 -12.51 23.41
N LEU A 344 -0.59 -12.39 22.18
CA LEU A 344 0.26 -13.41 21.53
C LEU A 344 1.64 -13.48 22.16
N ARG A 345 2.09 -12.38 22.75
CA ARG A 345 3.37 -12.28 23.47
C ARG A 345 3.15 -11.75 24.88
N ARG A 346 4.09 -12.02 25.77
CA ARG A 346 4.08 -11.52 27.16
C ARG A 346 5.16 -10.46 27.32
N PRO A 347 4.87 -9.33 27.98
CA PRO A 347 5.90 -8.33 28.26
C PRO A 347 6.95 -8.88 29.24
N LEU A 348 8.20 -8.42 29.13
CA LEU A 348 9.26 -8.71 30.09
C LEU A 348 9.04 -7.99 31.42
N ARG A 349 8.59 -6.73 31.32
CA ARG A 349 8.20 -5.88 32.46
C ARG A 349 6.92 -5.12 32.08
N GLY A 350 6.21 -4.63 33.08
CA GLY A 350 4.96 -3.92 32.93
C GLY A 350 3.76 -4.86 32.89
N LYS A 351 2.61 -4.34 32.47
CA LYS A 351 1.34 -5.07 32.49
C LYS A 351 0.53 -4.78 31.24
N ARG A 352 -0.09 -5.82 30.70
CA ARG A 352 -1.19 -5.74 29.74
C ARG A 352 -2.50 -5.86 30.50
N PHE A 353 -3.50 -5.06 30.14
CA PHE A 353 -4.88 -5.27 30.54
C PHE A 353 -5.77 -5.32 29.31
N CYS A 354 -6.82 -6.14 29.36
CA CYS A 354 -7.84 -6.25 28.32
C CYS A 354 -9.15 -6.66 28.99
N ARG A 355 -10.24 -5.99 28.63
CA ARG A 355 -11.58 -6.22 29.20
C ARG A 355 -12.49 -7.02 28.28
N THR A 356 -11.96 -7.57 27.19
CA THR A 356 -12.68 -8.47 26.29
C THR A 356 -11.80 -9.65 25.90
N GLU A 357 -12.44 -10.80 25.66
CA GLU A 357 -11.79 -11.98 25.09
C GLU A 357 -12.03 -12.09 23.59
N ARG A 358 -12.94 -11.28 23.02
CA ARG A 358 -13.32 -11.29 21.62
C ARG A 358 -12.45 -10.33 20.81
N ILE A 359 -11.22 -10.79 20.51
CA ILE A 359 -10.21 -10.02 19.77
C ILE A 359 -10.02 -10.63 18.39
N GLY A 360 -10.13 -9.83 17.35
CA GLY A 360 -9.73 -10.17 15.98
C GLY A 360 -8.40 -9.51 15.65
N LEU A 361 -7.42 -10.26 15.14
CA LEU A 361 -6.14 -9.73 14.66
C LEU A 361 -5.99 -10.02 13.17
N LEU A 362 -5.89 -8.96 12.38
CA LEU A 362 -5.53 -9.03 10.97
C LEU A 362 -4.02 -8.77 10.86
N PRO A 363 -3.21 -9.78 10.49
CA PRO A 363 -1.78 -9.60 10.31
C PRO A 363 -1.47 -8.80 9.03
N GLN A 364 -0.24 -8.30 8.92
CA GLN A 364 0.25 -7.56 7.75
C GLN A 364 0.14 -8.38 6.45
N ASP A 365 0.39 -9.69 6.52
CA ASP A 365 0.16 -10.63 5.43
C ASP A 365 -1.15 -11.40 5.67
N PRO A 366 -2.25 -11.09 4.96
CA PRO A 366 -3.53 -11.76 5.15
C PRO A 366 -3.49 -13.24 4.76
N GLN A 367 -2.52 -13.67 3.94
CA GLN A 367 -2.37 -15.07 3.53
C GLN A 367 -2.13 -16.01 4.72
N MET A 368 -1.56 -15.49 5.82
CA MET A 368 -1.38 -16.26 7.06
C MET A 368 -2.69 -16.75 7.69
N LEU A 369 -3.82 -16.19 7.29
CA LEU A 369 -5.14 -16.57 7.81
C LEU A 369 -5.85 -17.61 6.92
N PHE A 370 -5.30 -17.94 5.75
CA PHE A 370 -5.94 -18.82 4.78
C PHE A 370 -5.31 -20.21 4.78
N ASP A 371 -6.15 -21.23 4.94
CA ASP A 371 -5.76 -22.64 4.94
C ASP A 371 -6.72 -23.54 4.12
N ARG A 372 -7.73 -22.94 3.46
CA ARG A 372 -8.73 -23.62 2.63
C ARG A 372 -8.55 -23.32 1.15
N ALA A 373 -9.15 -24.19 0.31
CA ALA A 373 -9.05 -24.09 -1.14
C ALA A 373 -9.90 -22.96 -1.75
N THR A 374 -10.96 -22.54 -1.09
CA THR A 374 -11.83 -21.46 -1.58
C THR A 374 -12.16 -20.44 -0.49
N VAL A 375 -12.44 -19.21 -0.88
CA VAL A 375 -12.92 -18.18 0.06
C VAL A 375 -14.20 -18.64 0.76
N ARG A 376 -15.08 -19.33 0.06
CA ARG A 376 -16.31 -19.93 0.62
C ARG A 376 -15.99 -20.87 1.79
N ASP A 377 -15.02 -21.76 1.62
CA ASP A 377 -14.65 -22.73 2.65
C ASP A 377 -14.00 -22.05 3.85
N GLU A 378 -13.19 -20.99 3.61
CA GLU A 378 -12.61 -20.14 4.65
C GLU A 378 -13.68 -19.49 5.54
N LEU A 379 -14.72 -18.95 4.94
CA LEU A 379 -15.81 -18.32 5.67
C LEU A 379 -16.71 -19.36 6.36
N ARG A 380 -16.98 -20.48 5.70
CA ARG A 380 -17.81 -21.58 6.24
C ARG A 380 -17.22 -22.20 7.49
N GLU A 381 -15.90 -22.32 7.55
CA GLU A 381 -15.20 -22.87 8.72
C GLU A 381 -15.54 -22.12 10.01
N GLN A 382 -15.63 -20.80 9.95
CA GLN A 382 -15.98 -19.97 11.11
C GLN A 382 -17.43 -20.19 11.60
N LEU A 383 -18.27 -20.72 10.74
CA LEU A 383 -19.70 -20.93 10.97
C LEU A 383 -20.06 -22.41 11.24
N ALA A 384 -19.06 -23.30 11.30
CA ALA A 384 -19.26 -24.76 11.36
C ALA A 384 -20.13 -25.24 12.53
N SER A 385 -20.26 -24.48 13.61
CA SER A 385 -21.12 -24.79 14.75
C SER A 385 -22.60 -24.45 14.55
N LEU A 386 -22.94 -23.72 13.49
CA LEU A 386 -24.31 -23.25 13.22
C LEU A 386 -25.06 -24.22 12.28
N PRO A 387 -26.42 -24.22 12.29
CA PRO A 387 -27.21 -24.91 11.28
C PRO A 387 -26.89 -24.43 9.86
N GLU A 388 -26.97 -25.32 8.87
CA GLU A 388 -26.56 -25.03 7.48
C GLU A 388 -27.26 -23.82 6.86
N ALA A 389 -28.56 -23.65 7.11
CA ALA A 389 -29.33 -22.48 6.64
C ALA A 389 -28.80 -21.17 7.22
N GLU A 390 -28.37 -21.17 8.49
CA GLU A 390 -27.81 -20.00 9.15
C GLU A 390 -26.38 -19.74 8.68
N GLN A 391 -25.59 -20.79 8.42
CA GLN A 391 -24.28 -20.63 7.78
C GLN A 391 -24.39 -19.93 6.43
N ALA A 392 -25.31 -20.41 5.56
CA ALA A 392 -25.50 -19.83 4.24
C ALA A 392 -25.94 -18.35 4.31
N ARG A 393 -26.87 -18.02 5.22
CA ARG A 393 -27.35 -16.63 5.43
C ARG A 393 -26.20 -15.72 5.86
N ARG A 394 -25.49 -16.06 6.94
CA ARG A 394 -24.40 -15.23 7.48
C ARG A 394 -23.23 -15.08 6.52
N MET A 395 -22.88 -16.16 5.82
CA MET A 395 -21.84 -16.11 4.79
C MET A 395 -22.24 -15.15 3.65
N GLN A 396 -23.49 -15.19 3.19
CA GLN A 396 -23.96 -14.32 2.12
C GLN A 396 -24.00 -12.84 2.59
N GLU A 397 -24.49 -12.59 3.80
CA GLU A 397 -24.50 -11.24 4.38
C GLU A 397 -23.07 -10.68 4.54
N MET A 398 -22.13 -11.51 5.01
CA MET A 398 -20.73 -11.12 5.17
C MET A 398 -20.04 -10.92 3.82
N ALA A 399 -20.32 -11.79 2.84
CA ALA A 399 -19.81 -11.65 1.49
C ALA A 399 -20.27 -10.34 0.85
N CYS A 400 -21.55 -9.99 1.02
CA CYS A 400 -22.10 -8.73 0.55
C CYS A 400 -21.46 -7.53 1.28
N PHE A 401 -21.37 -7.58 2.61
CA PHE A 401 -20.77 -6.51 3.43
C PHE A 401 -19.30 -6.26 3.08
N CYS A 402 -18.52 -7.33 2.86
CA CYS A 402 -17.09 -7.25 2.49
C CYS A 402 -16.84 -7.23 0.98
N ARG A 403 -17.91 -7.22 0.15
CA ARG A 403 -17.84 -7.21 -1.34
C ARG A 403 -17.04 -8.39 -1.91
N LEU A 404 -17.43 -9.59 -1.52
CA LEU A 404 -16.79 -10.85 -1.91
C LEU A 404 -17.68 -11.75 -2.79
N GLU A 405 -18.90 -11.30 -3.20
CA GLU A 405 -19.92 -12.14 -3.83
C GLU A 405 -19.39 -12.87 -5.08
N GLY A 406 -18.62 -12.21 -5.92
CA GLY A 406 -18.03 -12.81 -7.13
C GLY A 406 -16.73 -13.57 -6.89
N LEU A 407 -16.26 -13.66 -5.64
CA LEU A 407 -14.94 -14.18 -5.29
C LEU A 407 -15.00 -15.45 -4.43
N LEU A 408 -16.20 -15.87 -4.00
CA LEU A 408 -16.37 -16.96 -3.03
C LEU A 408 -15.79 -18.30 -3.50
N ASP A 409 -15.81 -18.58 -4.80
CA ASP A 409 -15.36 -19.84 -5.37
C ASP A 409 -13.92 -19.81 -5.88
N ARG A 410 -13.22 -18.67 -5.69
CA ARG A 410 -11.80 -18.49 -6.03
C ARG A 410 -10.91 -18.99 -4.89
N HIS A 411 -9.69 -19.41 -5.26
CA HIS A 411 -8.65 -19.71 -4.28
C HIS A 411 -8.19 -18.37 -3.62
N PRO A 412 -8.01 -18.31 -2.29
CA PRO A 412 -7.60 -17.06 -1.62
C PRO A 412 -6.31 -16.45 -2.15
N TYR A 413 -5.36 -17.26 -2.62
CA TYR A 413 -4.09 -16.78 -3.16
C TYR A 413 -4.19 -16.22 -4.59
N ASP A 414 -5.29 -16.50 -5.30
CA ASP A 414 -5.56 -15.94 -6.64
C ASP A 414 -6.24 -14.56 -6.56
N LEU A 415 -6.55 -14.08 -5.35
CA LEU A 415 -7.13 -12.78 -5.13
C LEU A 415 -6.07 -11.67 -5.17
N SER A 416 -6.47 -10.48 -5.62
CA SER A 416 -5.64 -9.27 -5.46
C SER A 416 -5.41 -8.95 -3.97
N GLY A 417 -4.35 -8.20 -3.65
CA GLY A 417 -4.03 -7.87 -2.26
C GLY A 417 -5.18 -7.23 -1.48
N GLY A 418 -5.93 -6.31 -2.10
CA GLY A 418 -7.12 -5.71 -1.47
C GLY A 418 -8.29 -6.69 -1.29
N GLU A 419 -8.47 -7.64 -2.21
CA GLU A 419 -9.47 -8.70 -2.07
C GLU A 419 -9.08 -9.70 -0.98
N GLN A 420 -7.79 -10.05 -0.88
CA GLN A 420 -7.26 -10.88 0.21
C GLN A 420 -7.49 -10.23 1.58
N GLN A 421 -7.23 -8.93 1.71
CA GLN A 421 -7.48 -8.18 2.94
C GLN A 421 -8.97 -8.21 3.31
N ARG A 422 -9.89 -8.00 2.35
CA ARG A 422 -11.33 -8.07 2.61
C ARG A 422 -11.80 -9.48 2.97
N ALA A 423 -11.26 -10.51 2.32
CA ALA A 423 -11.56 -11.91 2.63
C ALA A 423 -11.08 -12.30 4.04
N ALA A 424 -9.87 -11.90 4.41
CA ALA A 424 -9.32 -12.11 5.74
C ALA A 424 -10.13 -11.35 6.81
N LEU A 425 -10.51 -10.10 6.53
CA LEU A 425 -11.36 -9.32 7.41
C LEU A 425 -12.74 -9.96 7.58
N ALA A 426 -13.37 -10.44 6.50
CA ALA A 426 -14.64 -11.16 6.56
C ALA A 426 -14.55 -12.42 7.43
N LYS A 427 -13.48 -13.22 7.27
CA LYS A 427 -13.22 -14.40 8.12
C LYS A 427 -13.16 -14.01 9.61
N LEU A 428 -12.43 -12.94 9.94
CA LEU A 428 -12.32 -12.45 11.32
C LEU A 428 -13.66 -11.94 11.87
N LEU A 429 -14.42 -11.20 11.06
CA LEU A 429 -15.70 -10.60 11.48
C LEU A 429 -16.78 -11.66 11.78
N LEU A 430 -16.76 -12.80 11.09
CA LEU A 430 -17.69 -13.91 11.39
C LEU A 430 -17.53 -14.46 12.80
N ALA A 431 -16.36 -14.28 13.43
CA ALA A 431 -16.14 -14.64 14.83
C ALA A 431 -16.71 -13.61 15.83
N GLY A 432 -17.26 -12.49 15.37
CA GLY A 432 -17.89 -11.45 16.19
C GLY A 432 -16.95 -10.73 17.15
N PRO A 433 -15.81 -10.20 16.69
CA PRO A 433 -14.86 -9.52 17.57
C PRO A 433 -15.42 -8.19 18.10
N GLU A 434 -15.23 -7.89 19.39
CA GLU A 434 -15.46 -6.56 19.95
C GLU A 434 -14.29 -5.61 19.70
N LEU A 435 -13.10 -6.19 19.58
CA LEU A 435 -11.85 -5.50 19.34
C LEU A 435 -11.17 -6.05 18.10
N LEU A 436 -10.93 -5.17 17.14
CA LEU A 436 -10.15 -5.46 15.94
C LEU A 436 -8.77 -4.81 16.05
N LEU A 437 -7.74 -5.61 15.89
CA LEU A 437 -6.35 -5.20 15.78
C LEU A 437 -5.93 -5.41 14.32
N LEU A 438 -5.56 -4.34 13.62
CA LEU A 438 -5.25 -4.37 12.19
C LEU A 438 -3.80 -3.93 11.96
N ASP A 439 -3.00 -4.80 11.35
CA ASP A 439 -1.61 -4.47 11.01
C ASP A 439 -1.50 -4.12 9.53
N GLU A 440 -1.26 -2.84 9.23
CA GLU A 440 -1.12 -2.27 7.88
C GLU A 440 -2.26 -2.65 6.90
N PRO A 441 -3.54 -2.50 7.27
CA PRO A 441 -4.65 -3.00 6.46
C PRO A 441 -4.83 -2.26 5.13
N THR A 442 -4.25 -1.06 4.96
CA THR A 442 -4.34 -0.25 3.73
C THR A 442 -3.21 -0.49 2.74
N LYS A 443 -2.27 -1.39 3.08
CA LYS A 443 -1.07 -1.63 2.30
C LYS A 443 -1.39 -2.19 0.91
N GLY A 444 -0.80 -1.58 -0.14
CA GLY A 444 -1.02 -2.00 -1.53
C GLY A 444 -2.44 -1.76 -2.06
N MET A 445 -3.26 -0.96 -1.37
CA MET A 445 -4.61 -0.61 -1.80
C MET A 445 -4.63 0.70 -2.58
N ASP A 446 -5.40 0.74 -3.65
CA ASP A 446 -5.75 1.99 -4.33
C ASP A 446 -6.76 2.82 -3.52
N ALA A 447 -6.98 4.07 -3.94
CA ALA A 447 -7.86 5.01 -3.24
C ALA A 447 -9.32 4.51 -3.14
N GLN A 448 -9.80 3.71 -4.10
CA GLN A 448 -11.16 3.17 -4.07
C GLN A 448 -11.27 2.04 -3.05
N VAL A 449 -10.34 1.09 -3.05
CA VAL A 449 -10.31 -0.02 -2.09
C VAL A 449 -10.14 0.51 -0.65
N LYS A 450 -9.34 1.56 -0.44
CA LYS A 450 -9.22 2.24 0.86
C LYS A 450 -10.56 2.82 1.35
N ARG A 451 -11.35 3.44 0.46
CA ARG A 451 -12.69 3.94 0.81
C ARG A 451 -13.66 2.81 1.17
N GLU A 452 -13.59 1.69 0.44
CA GLU A 452 -14.39 0.50 0.75
C GLU A 452 -14.03 -0.06 2.13
N LEU A 453 -12.74 -0.16 2.45
CA LEU A 453 -12.28 -0.56 3.77
C LEU A 453 -12.77 0.41 4.86
N ALA A 454 -12.65 1.72 4.62
CA ALA A 454 -13.13 2.72 5.57
C ALA A 454 -14.65 2.62 5.82
N ALA A 455 -15.45 2.35 4.78
CA ALA A 455 -16.88 2.14 4.93
C ALA A 455 -17.20 0.90 5.80
N ILE A 456 -16.46 -0.20 5.59
CA ILE A 456 -16.57 -1.40 6.44
C ILE A 456 -16.23 -1.07 7.90
N LEU A 457 -15.07 -0.41 8.14
CA LEU A 457 -14.64 -0.05 9.49
C LEU A 457 -15.62 0.91 10.17
N ASN A 458 -16.16 1.91 9.44
CA ASN A 458 -17.16 2.82 9.97
C ASN A 458 -18.45 2.07 10.38
N GLY A 459 -18.94 1.14 9.54
CA GLY A 459 -20.11 0.34 9.88
C GLY A 459 -19.90 -0.51 11.14
N LEU A 460 -18.71 -1.03 11.37
CA LEU A 460 -18.35 -1.76 12.60
C LEU A 460 -18.33 -0.85 13.83
N LEU A 461 -17.73 0.34 13.70
CA LEU A 461 -17.67 1.34 14.77
C LEU A 461 -19.07 1.84 15.18
N GLU A 462 -19.98 2.00 14.22
CA GLU A 462 -21.39 2.34 14.48
C GLU A 462 -22.12 1.25 15.28
N GLN A 463 -21.71 0.00 15.17
CA GLN A 463 -22.20 -1.10 16.00
C GLN A 463 -21.48 -1.23 17.36
N GLY A 464 -20.52 -0.35 17.66
CA GLY A 464 -19.80 -0.32 18.93
C GLY A 464 -18.51 -1.16 18.96
N ALA A 465 -18.04 -1.64 17.82
CA ALA A 465 -16.71 -2.25 17.73
C ALA A 465 -15.61 -1.25 18.09
N THR A 466 -14.48 -1.76 18.51
CA THR A 466 -13.25 -0.96 18.75
C THR A 466 -12.19 -1.39 17.76
N VAL A 467 -11.51 -0.43 17.14
CA VAL A 467 -10.47 -0.71 16.15
C VAL A 467 -9.16 -0.06 16.56
N VAL A 468 -8.08 -0.84 16.58
CA VAL A 468 -6.71 -0.36 16.71
C VAL A 468 -5.98 -0.73 15.42
N MET A 469 -5.50 0.26 14.71
CA MET A 469 -4.88 0.07 13.41
C MET A 469 -3.44 0.58 13.42
N VAL A 470 -2.49 -0.27 13.09
CA VAL A 470 -1.13 0.14 12.71
C VAL A 470 -1.17 0.55 11.24
N SER A 471 -0.67 1.73 10.91
CA SER A 471 -0.60 2.17 9.52
C SER A 471 0.51 3.19 9.26
N HIS A 472 1.01 3.17 8.03
CA HIS A 472 1.87 4.22 7.45
C HIS A 472 1.09 5.21 6.58
N ASP A 473 -0.20 4.96 6.35
CA ASP A 473 -1.06 5.79 5.51
C ASP A 473 -1.60 6.99 6.31
N VAL A 474 -0.82 8.07 6.29
CA VAL A 474 -1.17 9.31 7.02
C VAL A 474 -2.48 9.93 6.53
N GLU A 475 -2.76 9.85 5.23
CA GLU A 475 -3.98 10.39 4.62
C GLU A 475 -5.22 9.62 5.10
N PHE A 476 -5.14 8.28 5.10
CA PHE A 476 -6.21 7.42 5.63
C PHE A 476 -6.44 7.67 7.13
N CYS A 477 -5.35 7.72 7.92
CA CYS A 477 -5.47 7.98 9.36
C CYS A 477 -6.03 9.37 9.65
N ALA A 478 -5.60 10.40 8.93
CA ALA A 478 -6.13 11.75 9.07
C ALA A 478 -7.62 11.80 8.75
N GLN A 479 -8.09 11.04 7.77
CA GLN A 479 -9.47 11.06 7.32
C GLN A 479 -10.42 10.24 8.19
N TYR A 480 -9.98 9.09 8.73
CA TYR A 480 -10.91 8.11 9.33
C TYR A 480 -10.65 7.81 10.81
N ALA A 481 -9.46 8.09 11.36
CA ALA A 481 -9.19 7.84 12.77
C ALA A 481 -9.90 8.84 13.69
N ASP A 482 -10.22 8.38 14.91
CA ASP A 482 -10.69 9.23 16.01
C ASP A 482 -9.53 9.69 16.88
N ARG A 483 -8.47 8.89 16.98
CA ARG A 483 -7.26 9.19 17.75
C ARG A 483 -6.04 8.65 17.03
N CYS A 484 -4.94 9.40 17.07
CA CYS A 484 -3.65 9.03 16.49
C CYS A 484 -2.58 8.99 17.58
N LEU A 485 -1.72 7.98 17.53
CA LEU A 485 -0.52 7.85 18.37
C LEU A 485 0.70 7.75 17.46
N LEU A 486 1.76 8.50 17.78
CA LEU A 486 3.06 8.39 17.11
C LEU A 486 3.99 7.54 17.97
N MET A 487 4.43 6.43 17.42
CA MET A 487 5.41 5.56 18.06
C MET A 487 6.81 5.87 17.52
N PHE A 488 7.75 6.08 18.44
CA PHE A 488 9.14 6.33 18.13
C PHE A 488 10.01 5.64 19.18
N ASP A 489 11.03 4.92 18.73
CA ASP A 489 11.99 4.21 19.58
C ASP A 489 11.36 3.41 20.72
N GLY A 490 10.38 2.58 20.37
CA GLY A 490 9.70 1.68 21.32
C GLY A 490 8.75 2.33 22.31
N SER A 491 8.47 3.64 22.21
CA SER A 491 7.60 4.41 23.11
C SER A 491 6.61 5.28 22.34
N ILE A 492 5.58 5.84 23.01
CA ILE A 492 4.65 6.82 22.41
C ILE A 492 5.24 8.22 22.57
N ALA A 493 5.55 8.86 21.43
CA ALA A 493 6.13 10.20 21.39
C ALA A 493 5.07 11.31 21.35
N ALA A 494 3.90 11.06 20.74
CA ALA A 494 2.80 12.02 20.64
C ALA A 494 1.47 11.30 20.50
N GLU A 495 0.39 11.93 20.97
CA GLU A 495 -0.97 11.46 20.79
C GLU A 495 -1.96 12.61 20.69
N GLY A 496 -3.09 12.40 20.02
CA GLY A 496 -4.15 13.41 19.90
C GLY A 496 -5.23 13.02 18.92
N GLY A 497 -6.24 13.88 18.80
CA GLY A 497 -7.19 13.82 17.70
C GLY A 497 -6.50 14.08 16.36
N PRO A 498 -7.02 13.58 15.22
CA PRO A 498 -6.35 13.70 13.92
C PRO A 498 -5.97 15.14 13.56
N THR A 499 -6.87 16.10 13.76
CA THR A 499 -6.61 17.51 13.43
C THR A 499 -5.41 18.06 14.20
N ASP A 500 -5.40 17.92 15.55
CA ASP A 500 -4.33 18.43 16.39
C ASP A 500 -3.02 17.68 16.14
N PHE A 501 -3.12 16.36 15.96
CA PHE A 501 -1.98 15.49 15.71
C PHE A 501 -1.28 15.87 14.40
N PHE A 502 -2.00 15.94 13.27
CA PHE A 502 -1.39 16.22 11.97
C PHE A 502 -1.05 17.70 11.76
N ALA A 503 -1.81 18.63 12.33
CA ALA A 503 -1.46 20.05 12.32
C ALA A 503 -0.22 20.36 13.16
N GLY A 504 -0.03 19.67 14.28
CA GLY A 504 1.12 19.81 15.17
C GLY A 504 2.43 19.23 14.62
N ASN A 505 2.36 18.27 13.68
CA ASN A 505 3.54 17.62 13.10
C ASN A 505 3.99 18.29 11.80
N HIS A 506 5.31 18.36 11.56
CA HIS A 506 5.88 18.96 10.35
C HIS A 506 6.15 17.94 9.25
N PHE A 507 6.62 16.75 9.60
CA PHE A 507 6.99 15.70 8.66
C PHE A 507 5.94 14.58 8.62
N TYR A 508 5.47 14.15 9.79
CA TYR A 508 4.38 13.17 9.90
C TYR A 508 3.02 13.88 9.79
N THR A 509 2.74 14.42 8.61
CA THR A 509 1.50 15.12 8.31
C THR A 509 1.06 14.90 6.87
N THR A 510 -0.18 15.22 6.55
CA THR A 510 -0.80 15.05 5.24
C THR A 510 -0.29 16.05 4.20
N ALA A 511 -0.49 15.74 2.92
CA ALA A 511 -0.21 16.67 1.83
C ALA A 511 -1.08 17.92 1.92
N ALA A 512 -2.35 17.77 2.31
CA ALA A 512 -3.26 18.90 2.52
C ALA A 512 -2.73 19.86 3.58
N ASN A 513 -2.30 19.36 4.74
CA ASN A 513 -1.73 20.22 5.77
C ASN A 513 -0.40 20.85 5.33
N ARG A 514 0.50 20.09 4.68
CA ARG A 514 1.74 20.67 4.13
C ARG A 514 1.48 21.79 3.11
N MET A 515 0.41 21.67 2.32
CA MET A 515 0.00 22.67 1.35
C MET A 515 -0.60 23.92 2.02
N ALA A 516 -1.47 23.75 3.01
CA ALA A 516 -2.36 24.79 3.53
C ALA A 516 -1.94 25.39 4.88
N ARG A 517 -1.00 24.82 5.63
CA ARG A 517 -0.74 25.12 7.06
C ARG A 517 -0.49 26.59 7.40
N ARG A 518 -0.04 27.42 6.43
CA ARG A 518 0.17 28.85 6.64
C ARG A 518 -1.12 29.67 6.61
N LEU A 519 -2.16 29.17 5.94
CA LEU A 519 -3.44 29.84 5.74
C LEU A 519 -4.56 29.16 6.55
N LEU A 520 -4.55 27.82 6.55
CA LEU A 520 -5.55 26.97 7.20
C LEU A 520 -4.83 25.84 7.96
N PRO A 521 -4.22 26.12 9.12
CA PRO A 521 -3.43 25.13 9.86
C PRO A 521 -4.25 23.90 10.29
N GLN A 522 -5.57 24.03 10.43
CA GLN A 522 -6.48 22.95 10.83
C GLN A 522 -6.96 22.07 9.67
N ALA A 523 -6.67 22.46 8.41
CA ALA A 523 -7.00 21.60 7.26
C ALA A 523 -5.98 20.47 7.18
N VAL A 524 -6.43 19.27 7.51
CA VAL A 524 -5.58 18.06 7.52
C VAL A 524 -6.01 17.02 6.49
N THR A 525 -7.16 17.22 5.82
CA THR A 525 -7.61 16.36 4.71
C THR A 525 -7.78 17.13 3.41
N CYS A 526 -7.70 16.43 2.29
CA CYS A 526 -7.94 17.01 0.97
C CYS A 526 -9.36 17.58 0.86
N GLU A 527 -10.33 16.87 1.40
CA GLU A 527 -11.76 17.23 1.40
C GLU A 527 -12.01 18.52 2.20
N GLU A 528 -11.38 18.67 3.37
CA GLU A 528 -11.46 19.90 4.17
C GLU A 528 -10.89 21.11 3.40
N LEU A 529 -9.78 20.91 2.70
CA LEU A 529 -9.17 21.95 1.92
C LEU A 529 -9.98 22.31 0.67
N ILE A 530 -10.58 21.33 0.00
CA ILE A 530 -11.52 21.53 -1.11
C ILE A 530 -12.72 22.37 -0.63
N ALA A 531 -13.33 21.98 0.49
CA ALA A 531 -14.46 22.71 1.06
C ALA A 531 -14.09 24.13 1.45
N ALA A 532 -12.91 24.36 2.07
CA ALA A 532 -12.43 25.67 2.44
C ALA A 532 -12.18 26.60 1.22
N CYS A 533 -11.80 26.04 0.08
CA CYS A 533 -11.68 26.78 -1.19
C CYS A 533 -13.04 27.01 -1.89
N GLY A 534 -14.16 26.55 -1.34
CA GLY A 534 -15.47 26.62 -1.98
C GLY A 534 -15.62 25.65 -3.17
N GLY A 535 -14.71 24.70 -3.30
CA GLY A 535 -14.72 23.70 -4.34
C GLY A 535 -15.78 22.62 -4.08
N THR A 536 -16.14 21.93 -5.15
CA THR A 536 -17.01 20.75 -5.07
C THR A 536 -16.33 19.60 -5.78
N GLU A 537 -16.17 18.49 -5.07
CA GLU A 537 -15.73 17.24 -5.67
C GLU A 537 -16.91 16.27 -5.65
N THR A 538 -17.46 15.97 -6.83
CA THR A 538 -18.47 14.93 -6.92
C THR A 538 -17.77 13.61 -6.69
N PRO A 539 -18.10 12.82 -5.65
CA PRO A 539 -17.51 11.52 -5.47
C PRO A 539 -17.69 10.70 -6.75
N PRO A 540 -16.73 9.84 -7.11
CA PRO A 540 -16.87 9.00 -8.30
C PRO A 540 -18.17 8.23 -8.17
N PRO A 541 -18.87 7.99 -9.30
CA PRO A 541 -19.98 7.07 -9.26
C PRO A 541 -19.48 5.77 -8.64
N GLU A 542 -20.10 5.37 -7.56
CA GLU A 542 -19.76 4.10 -6.92
C GLU A 542 -19.94 3.02 -7.98
N ARG A 543 -18.88 2.32 -8.32
CA ARG A 543 -18.92 1.21 -9.29
C ARG A 543 -19.83 0.08 -8.81
N ARG A 544 -20.15 0.09 -7.54
CA ARG A 544 -21.07 -0.82 -6.85
C ARG A 544 -21.83 -0.01 -5.82
N GLU A 545 -23.03 -0.44 -5.48
CA GLU A 545 -23.80 0.11 -4.35
C GLU A 545 -22.92 0.17 -3.08
N PRO A 546 -23.17 1.15 -2.18
CA PRO A 546 -22.46 1.19 -0.90
C PRO A 546 -22.53 -0.19 -0.24
N PRO A 547 -21.52 -0.60 0.56
CA PRO A 547 -21.57 -1.89 1.24
C PRO A 547 -22.90 -1.98 1.99
N ALA A 548 -23.52 -3.15 1.95
CA ALA A 548 -24.73 -3.40 2.71
C ALA A 548 -24.48 -3.01 4.18
N ALA A 549 -25.50 -2.56 4.87
CA ALA A 549 -25.38 -2.34 6.30
C ALA A 549 -24.81 -3.59 6.97
N PRO A 550 -23.86 -3.45 7.92
CA PRO A 550 -23.30 -4.61 8.60
C PRO A 550 -24.43 -5.44 9.21
N PRO A 551 -24.35 -6.79 9.16
CA PRO A 551 -25.35 -7.65 9.75
C PRO A 551 -25.65 -7.25 11.20
N LYS A 552 -26.90 -7.11 11.59
CA LYS A 552 -27.31 -6.60 12.92
C LYS A 552 -26.70 -7.40 14.09
N ASP A 553 -26.43 -8.67 13.87
CA ASP A 553 -25.89 -9.59 14.88
C ASP A 553 -24.38 -9.79 14.75
N LEU A 554 -23.67 -8.93 14.00
CA LEU A 554 -22.25 -9.12 13.69
C LEU A 554 -21.39 -9.18 14.95
N LEU A 555 -21.64 -8.29 15.92
CA LEU A 555 -20.90 -8.23 17.19
C LEU A 555 -21.53 -9.11 18.29
N HIS A 556 -22.67 -9.72 18.04
CA HIS A 556 -23.38 -10.60 18.96
C HIS A 556 -23.71 -11.93 18.27
N PRO A 557 -22.69 -12.71 17.81
CA PRO A 557 -22.98 -14.03 17.27
C PRO A 557 -23.66 -14.89 18.36
N PRO A 558 -24.62 -15.75 18.02
CA PRO A 558 -25.07 -16.79 18.93
C PRO A 558 -23.85 -17.60 19.33
N GLU A 559 -23.76 -18.03 20.60
CA GLU A 559 -22.58 -18.64 21.23
C GLU A 559 -21.78 -19.55 20.28
N VAL A 560 -20.81 -18.94 19.58
CA VAL A 560 -19.80 -19.65 18.81
C VAL A 560 -18.67 -19.92 19.79
N LYS A 561 -18.35 -21.17 20.05
CA LYS A 561 -17.20 -21.51 20.88
C LYS A 561 -15.96 -20.83 20.28
N PRO A 562 -15.19 -20.08 21.04
CA PRO A 562 -13.98 -19.45 20.54
C PRO A 562 -13.08 -20.54 19.95
N LEU A 563 -12.63 -20.30 18.70
CA LEU A 563 -11.78 -21.26 18.01
C LEU A 563 -10.47 -21.51 18.78
N PRO A 564 -10.01 -22.76 18.90
CA PRO A 564 -8.75 -23.08 19.58
C PRO A 564 -7.52 -22.46 18.93
N HIS A 565 -7.62 -21.97 17.70
CA HIS A 565 -6.50 -21.48 16.87
C HIS A 565 -5.78 -20.22 17.36
N TRP A 566 -6.42 -19.39 18.19
CA TRP A 566 -5.75 -18.22 18.76
C TRP A 566 -4.54 -18.58 19.67
N ARG A 567 -4.58 -19.74 20.31
CA ARG A 567 -3.45 -20.26 21.12
C ARG A 567 -2.39 -20.95 20.26
N SER A 568 -2.74 -21.42 19.07
CA SER A 568 -1.79 -22.09 18.17
C SER A 568 -0.96 -21.12 17.33
N LEU A 569 -1.44 -19.90 17.03
CA LEU A 569 -0.64 -18.87 16.38
C LEU A 569 0.54 -18.42 17.27
N GLY A 570 0.37 -18.44 18.60
CA GLY A 570 1.49 -18.24 19.55
C GLY A 570 2.55 -19.35 19.49
N ALA A 571 2.18 -20.55 19.08
CA ALA A 571 3.10 -21.70 18.94
C ALA A 571 3.81 -21.72 17.58
N LEU A 572 3.26 -21.05 16.55
CA LEU A 572 3.91 -20.90 15.24
C LEU A 572 5.04 -19.86 15.26
N GLY A 573 4.98 -18.89 16.20
CA GLY A 573 6.05 -17.91 16.39
C GLY A 573 7.34 -18.46 17.01
N ASP A 574 7.31 -19.67 17.59
CA ASP A 574 8.47 -20.34 18.20
C ASP A 574 9.13 -21.38 17.27
N ARG A 575 8.60 -21.63 16.11
CA ARG A 575 9.34 -22.39 15.10
C ARG A 575 10.29 -21.40 14.41
N LYS A 576 11.55 -21.43 14.88
CA LYS A 576 12.70 -20.97 14.11
C LYS A 576 12.47 -21.38 12.66
N SER A 577 12.51 -20.43 11.76
CA SER A 577 12.71 -20.70 10.35
C SER A 577 13.92 -21.63 10.21
N VAL A 578 13.66 -22.90 10.01
CA VAL A 578 14.64 -23.87 9.55
C VAL A 578 14.43 -23.93 8.04
N VAL A 579 15.48 -23.49 7.37
CA VAL A 579 15.81 -23.45 5.94
C VAL A 579 15.39 -22.19 5.23
#